data_32601c1763f081fdc95e52aba61e1877
#
_entry.id   32601c1763f081fdc95e52aba61e1877
#
_cell.length_a   1.000
_cell.length_b   1.000
_cell.length_c   1.000
_cell.angle_alpha   90.00
_cell.angle_beta   90.00
_cell.angle_gamma   90.00
#
_symmetry.space_group_name_H-M   'P 1'
#
loop_
_entity.id
_entity.type
_entity.pdbx_description
1 polymer ?
#
loop_
_entity_poly.entity_id
_entity_poly.type
_entity_poly.pdbx_seq_one_letter_code
_entity_poly.pdbx_strand_id
1 'polypeptide(L)'
;MILRHSTPRKNLASIVAHGLLTSKSQGKLKAVWLCSPERTSWAVLHVAKRHGARVEGIVTLEISVPRSWLRRNRRGTWYCTKDIPPERIARLFTFAAVAAVA
;
A
#
# COMPACT_ATOMS: atom_id res chain seq x y z
N MET A 1 -11.90 -7.82 2.73
CA MET A 1 -11.69 -7.12 1.46
C MET A 1 -10.22 -7.12 1.12
N ILE A 2 -9.87 -7.38 -0.13
CA ILE A 2 -8.49 -7.44 -0.60
C ILE A 2 -8.13 -6.14 -1.27
N LEU A 3 -7.11 -5.47 -0.75
CA LEU A 3 -6.58 -4.22 -1.28
C LEU A 3 -5.05 -4.31 -1.39
N ARG A 4 -4.44 -3.30 -1.99
CA ARG A 4 -2.99 -3.26 -2.19
C ARG A 4 -2.39 -1.98 -1.65
N HIS A 5 -1.16 -2.10 -1.16
CA HIS A 5 -0.36 -0.99 -0.65
C HIS A 5 1.01 -1.03 -1.32
N SER A 6 1.39 0.05 -1.97
CA SER A 6 2.70 0.17 -2.62
C SER A 6 3.61 1.06 -1.78
N THR A 7 4.87 0.66 -1.65
CA THR A 7 5.83 1.34 -0.78
C THR A 7 7.24 1.13 -1.29
N PRO A 8 8.19 2.05 -1.01
CA PRO A 8 9.60 1.81 -1.29
C PRO A 8 10.10 0.54 -0.59
N ARG A 9 10.93 -0.22 -1.29
CA ARG A 9 11.50 -1.48 -0.77
C ARG A 9 12.20 -1.32 0.58
N LYS A 10 12.81 -0.17 0.84
CA LYS A 10 13.49 0.11 2.10
C LYS A 10 12.59 0.00 3.32
N ASN A 11 11.28 0.13 3.15
CA ASN A 11 10.31 0.06 4.24
C ASN A 11 9.86 -1.37 4.54
N LEU A 12 10.24 -2.35 3.70
CA LEU A 12 9.69 -3.70 3.78
C LEU A 12 10.03 -4.40 5.11
N ALA A 13 11.26 -4.31 5.57
CA ALA A 13 11.66 -4.96 6.83
C ALA A 13 10.85 -4.46 8.02
N SER A 14 10.63 -3.15 8.11
CA SER A 14 9.81 -2.56 9.15
C SER A 14 8.34 -3.00 9.06
N ILE A 15 7.81 -3.06 7.84
CA ILE A 15 6.42 -3.48 7.60
C ILE A 15 6.22 -4.94 7.99
N VAL A 16 7.16 -5.81 7.64
CA VAL A 16 7.08 -7.25 8.00
C VAL A 16 7.11 -7.41 9.52
N ALA A 17 7.91 -6.60 10.22
CA ALA A 17 8.03 -6.66 11.66
C ALA A 17 6.84 -6.03 12.40
N HIS A 18 6.32 -4.90 11.92
CA HIS A 18 5.38 -4.06 12.66
C HIS A 18 4.04 -3.83 11.96
N GLY A 19 3.90 -4.24 10.70
CA GLY A 19 2.73 -3.95 9.90
C GLY A 19 2.75 -2.56 9.29
N LEU A 20 1.60 -2.14 8.77
CA LEU A 20 1.42 -0.82 8.18
C LEU A 20 0.90 0.13 9.25
N LEU A 21 1.72 1.13 9.60
CA LEU A 21 1.45 2.03 10.71
C LEU A 21 0.92 3.37 10.22
N THR A 22 -0.17 3.83 10.84
CA THR A 22 -0.77 5.14 10.52
C THR A 22 0.19 6.28 10.83
N SER A 23 1.06 6.13 11.84
CA SER A 23 2.08 7.12 12.21
C SER A 23 3.11 7.39 11.12
N LYS A 24 3.26 6.49 10.14
CA LYS A 24 4.17 6.65 9.00
C LYS A 24 3.54 7.42 7.85
N SER A 25 2.26 7.77 7.94
CA SER A 25 1.60 8.58 6.92
C SER A 25 2.22 9.97 6.84
N GLN A 26 2.49 10.42 5.62
CA GLN A 26 3.10 11.75 5.37
C GLN A 26 2.05 12.87 5.28
N GLY A 27 0.77 12.52 5.14
CA GLY A 27 -0.29 13.50 5.05
C GLY A 27 -0.79 13.98 6.41
N LYS A 28 -1.69 14.97 6.39
CA LYS A 28 -2.35 15.45 7.60
C LYS A 28 -3.22 14.37 8.25
N LEU A 29 -3.91 13.60 7.43
CA LEU A 29 -4.67 12.44 7.90
C LEU A 29 -3.71 11.28 8.15
N LYS A 30 -3.63 10.83 9.39
CA LYS A 30 -2.82 9.67 9.76
C LYS A 30 -3.57 8.40 9.40
N ALA A 31 -3.26 7.85 8.25
CA ALA A 31 -3.95 6.70 7.68
C ALA A 31 -3.00 5.85 6.86
N VAL A 32 -3.36 4.58 6.69
CA VAL A 32 -2.74 3.68 5.72
C VAL A 32 -3.54 3.79 4.43
N TRP A 33 -2.89 4.22 3.35
CA TRP A 33 -3.54 4.40 2.05
C TRP A 33 -3.43 3.12 1.23
N LEU A 34 -4.55 2.73 0.63
CA LEU A 34 -4.71 1.48 -0.08
C LEU A 34 -5.38 1.72 -1.42
N CYS A 35 -5.15 0.82 -2.37
CA CYS A 35 -5.85 0.86 -3.65
C CYS A 35 -6.46 -0.50 -3.98
N SER A 36 -7.46 -0.50 -4.85
CA SER A 36 -7.99 -1.72 -5.41
C SER A 36 -6.95 -2.38 -6.33
N PRO A 37 -6.99 -3.72 -6.51
CA PRO A 37 -5.97 -4.42 -7.32
C PRO A 37 -5.83 -3.88 -8.73
N GLU A 38 -6.91 -3.48 -9.38
CA GLU A 38 -6.90 -2.95 -10.75
C GLU A 38 -6.19 -1.58 -10.87
N ARG A 39 -5.96 -0.89 -9.77
CA ARG A 39 -5.26 0.40 -9.75
C ARG A 39 -3.81 0.29 -9.30
N THR A 40 -3.28 -0.91 -9.19
CA THR A 40 -1.93 -1.15 -8.67
C THR A 40 -0.86 -0.41 -9.48
N SER A 41 -0.92 -0.44 -10.81
CA SER A 41 0.08 0.24 -11.65
C SER A 41 0.10 1.74 -11.40
N TRP A 42 -1.07 2.36 -11.28
CA TRP A 42 -1.17 3.77 -10.94
C TRP A 42 -0.54 4.07 -9.56
N ALA A 43 -0.82 3.23 -8.58
CA ALA A 43 -0.29 3.41 -7.22
C ALA A 43 1.23 3.30 -7.19
N VAL A 44 1.81 2.34 -7.91
CA VAL A 44 3.27 2.17 -8.00
C VAL A 44 3.92 3.43 -8.58
N LEU A 45 3.39 3.95 -9.68
CA LEU A 45 3.91 5.17 -10.31
C LEU A 45 3.79 6.37 -9.38
N HIS A 46 2.66 6.51 -8.71
CA HIS A 46 2.40 7.61 -7.77
C HIS A 46 3.38 7.57 -6.60
N VAL A 47 3.59 6.41 -6.00
CA VAL A 47 4.50 6.23 -4.87
C VAL A 47 5.95 6.49 -5.29
N ALA A 48 6.37 5.97 -6.45
CA ALA A 48 7.71 6.18 -6.98
C ALA A 48 7.99 7.68 -7.16
N LYS A 49 7.06 8.40 -7.79
CA LYS A 49 7.17 9.85 -8.00
C LYS A 49 7.25 10.61 -6.67
N ARG A 50 6.40 10.28 -5.73
CA ARG A 50 6.32 10.95 -4.42
C ARG A 50 7.62 10.79 -3.62
N HIS A 51 8.26 9.63 -3.72
CA HIS A 51 9.49 9.33 -2.98
C HIS A 51 10.77 9.58 -3.79
N GLY A 52 10.66 10.07 -5.02
CA GLY A 52 11.82 10.24 -5.89
C GLY A 52 12.53 8.92 -6.18
N ALA A 53 11.81 7.82 -6.18
CA ALA A 53 12.34 6.48 -6.38
C ALA A 53 12.06 5.97 -7.79
N ARG A 54 12.85 4.99 -8.22
CA ARG A 54 12.54 4.26 -9.45
C ARG A 54 11.40 3.28 -9.18
N VAL A 55 10.59 2.98 -10.21
CA VAL A 55 9.48 2.03 -10.08
C VAL A 55 9.96 0.63 -9.66
N GLU A 56 11.16 0.24 -10.08
CA GLU A 56 11.76 -1.04 -9.68
C GLU A 56 12.07 -1.12 -8.18
N GLY A 57 12.17 0.02 -7.52
CA GLY A 57 12.38 0.10 -6.07
C GLY A 57 11.09 0.10 -5.26
N ILE A 58 9.94 -0.04 -5.92
CA ILE A 58 8.64 -0.10 -5.25
C ILE A 58 8.18 -1.55 -5.14
N VAL A 59 7.72 -1.93 -3.96
CA VAL A 59 7.06 -3.22 -3.73
C VAL A 59 5.59 -2.99 -3.44
N THR A 60 4.76 -3.95 -3.77
CA THR A 60 3.31 -3.89 -3.53
C THR A 60 2.91 -5.04 -2.63
N LEU A 61 2.17 -4.72 -1.58
CA LEU A 61 1.66 -5.68 -0.62
C LEU A 61 0.16 -5.87 -0.85
N GLU A 62 -0.27 -7.11 -0.88
CA GLU A 62 -1.69 -7.45 -0.90
C GLU A 62 -2.16 -7.62 0.53
N ILE A 63 -3.19 -6.89 0.91
CA ILE A 63 -3.65 -6.76 2.29
C ILE A 63 -5.09 -7.27 2.37
N SER A 64 -5.37 -8.12 3.36
CA SER A 64 -6.72 -8.56 3.67
C SER A 64 -7.19 -7.87 4.94
N VAL A 65 -8.21 -7.02 4.82
CA VAL A 65 -8.75 -6.26 5.96
C VAL A 65 -10.26 -6.31 5.98
N PRO A 66 -10.88 -6.25 7.19
CA PRO A 66 -12.32 -6.11 7.29
C PRO A 66 -12.80 -4.82 6.64
N ARG A 67 -13.91 -4.88 5.90
CA ARG A 67 -14.47 -3.69 5.27
C ARG A 67 -14.78 -2.59 6.31
N SER A 68 -15.13 -2.96 7.53
CA SER A 68 -15.44 -2.01 8.60
C SER A 68 -14.26 -1.12 9.01
N TRP A 69 -13.03 -1.52 8.69
CA TRP A 69 -11.82 -0.71 8.95
C TRP A 69 -11.59 0.36 7.89
N LEU A 70 -12.28 0.26 6.75
CA LEU A 70 -11.98 1.02 5.55
C LEU A 70 -12.88 2.25 5.40
N ARG A 71 -12.30 3.30 4.86
CA ARG A 71 -12.99 4.52 4.43
C ARG A 71 -12.58 4.81 3.00
N ARG A 72 -13.36 5.63 2.33
CA ARG A 72 -13.10 6.00 0.94
C ARG A 72 -13.12 7.52 0.83
N ASN A 73 -12.10 8.09 0.18
CA ASN A 73 -12.08 9.53 -0.03
C ASN A 73 -12.91 9.91 -1.26
N ARG A 74 -13.00 11.21 -1.55
CA ARG A 74 -13.77 11.74 -2.70
C ARG A 74 -13.27 11.21 -4.05
N ARG A 75 -11.97 10.86 -4.14
CA ARG A 75 -11.34 10.34 -5.36
C ARG A 75 -11.47 8.83 -5.49
N GLY A 76 -12.14 8.18 -4.56
CA GLY A 76 -12.32 6.74 -4.55
C GLY A 76 -11.13 5.94 -4.04
N THR A 77 -10.12 6.60 -3.46
CA THR A 77 -8.99 5.93 -2.82
C THR A 77 -9.41 5.41 -1.45
N TRP A 78 -9.01 4.19 -1.14
CA TRP A 78 -9.28 3.58 0.15
C TRP A 78 -8.25 3.99 1.19
N TYR A 79 -8.67 4.07 2.45
CA TYR A 79 -7.75 4.27 3.56
C TYR A 79 -8.27 3.62 4.84
N CYS A 80 -7.33 3.35 5.75
CA CYS A 80 -7.61 2.76 7.05
C CYS A 80 -6.98 3.64 8.13
N THR A 81 -7.74 4.03 9.14
CA THR A 81 -7.24 4.86 10.24
C THR A 81 -6.71 4.04 11.40
N LYS A 82 -6.70 2.72 11.25
CA LYS A 82 -6.09 1.78 12.21
C LYS A 82 -4.80 1.23 11.64
N ASP A 83 -3.85 0.90 12.49
CA ASP A 83 -2.67 0.16 12.10
C ASP A 83 -3.08 -1.22 11.57
N ILE A 84 -2.44 -1.66 10.50
CA ILE A 84 -2.71 -2.97 9.90
C ILE A 84 -1.59 -3.92 10.31
N PRO A 85 -1.89 -4.96 11.12
CA PRO A 85 -0.85 -5.86 11.61
C PRO A 85 -0.25 -6.72 10.49
N PRO A 86 0.98 -7.22 10.68
CA PRO A 86 1.68 -8.01 9.66
C PRO A 86 0.88 -9.24 9.17
N GLU A 87 0.07 -9.83 10.02
CA GLU A 87 -0.73 -11.03 9.71
C GLU A 87 -1.75 -10.77 8.61
N ARG A 88 -2.09 -9.51 8.33
CA ARG A 88 -3.00 -9.12 7.27
C ARG A 88 -2.35 -9.03 5.91
N ILE A 89 -1.02 -9.18 5.84
CA ILE A 89 -0.27 -9.15 4.58
C ILE A 89 -0.30 -10.55 3.98
N ALA A 90 -1.00 -10.70 2.85
CA ALA A 90 -1.20 -12.00 2.20
C ALA A 90 -0.12 -12.30 1.15
N ARG A 91 0.34 -11.28 0.43
CA ARG A 91 1.29 -11.42 -0.68
C ARG A 91 2.19 -10.20 -0.84
N LEU A 92 3.35 -10.44 -1.46
CA LEU A 92 4.29 -9.41 -1.88
C LEU A 92 4.46 -9.50 -3.40
N PHE A 93 4.40 -8.36 -4.08
CA PHE A 93 4.65 -8.25 -5.51
C PHE A 93 5.80 -7.31 -5.79
N THR A 94 6.69 -7.71 -6.71
CA THR A 94 7.69 -6.81 -7.28
C THR A 94 7.08 -5.99 -8.41
N PHE A 95 7.77 -4.94 -8.85
CA PHE A 95 7.32 -4.15 -10.01
C PHE A 95 7.17 -5.04 -11.26
N ALA A 96 8.10 -5.95 -11.50
CA ALA A 96 8.04 -6.84 -12.66
C ALA A 96 6.76 -7.69 -12.66
N ALA A 97 6.35 -8.22 -11.51
CA ALA A 97 5.12 -9.00 -11.40
C ALA A 97 3.88 -8.13 -11.62
N VAL A 98 3.86 -6.89 -11.12
CA VAL A 98 2.78 -5.93 -11.35
C VAL A 98 2.67 -5.61 -12.85
N ALA A 99 3.78 -5.32 -13.49
CA ALA A 99 3.81 -5.01 -14.93
C ALA A 99 3.36 -6.18 -15.79
N ALA A 100 3.61 -7.41 -15.38
CA ALA A 100 3.22 -8.60 -16.13
C ALA A 100 1.71 -8.82 -16.19
N VAL A 101 0.96 -8.32 -15.21
CA VAL A 101 -0.51 -8.47 -15.15
C VAL A 101 -1.26 -7.20 -15.54
N ALA A 102 -0.55 -6.11 -15.74
CA ALA A 102 -1.12 -4.84 -16.22
C ALA A 102 -1.23 -4.84 -17.77
#